data_e7b2ce2ce78f7c67debdc8a88c7510dd
#
_entry.id   e7b2ce2ce78f7c67debdc8a88c7510dd
#
_cell.length_a   1.000
_cell.length_b   1.000
_cell.length_c   1.000
_cell.angle_alpha   90.00
_cell.angle_beta   90.00
_cell.angle_gamma   90.00
#
_symmetry.space_group_name_H-M   'P 1'
#
loop_
_entity.id
_entity.type
_entity.pdbx_description
1 polymer ?
#
loop_
_entity_poly.entity_id
_entity_poly.type
_entity_poly.pdbx_seq_one_letter_code
_entity_poly.pdbx_strand_id
1 'polypeptide(L)'
;MLSINDLKPGSLVIIDNAPFQILEVAHQHIGRGGSSIQTKIRNIKTGQVLSRNFKPADKFEEADIEKRPTKFIYFHPVRSRASNGASRGAYMFQDPKDPKNRFELSEDILGDSAKWLKPNIELTVLFLEDEPISVILPIKIDFKVTEAPPGIQGDRSSAGTKVATLENGTIVQVPLFINQDDVIRINTETGEYAERVEKA
;
A
#
# COMPACT_ATOMS: atom_id res chain seq x y z
N MET A 1 -6.11 5.04 -27.18
CA MET A 1 -5.31 6.21 -26.78
C MET A 1 -6.26 7.30 -26.35
N LEU A 2 -6.11 7.80 -25.13
CA LEU A 2 -6.90 8.89 -24.55
C LEU A 2 -6.23 10.22 -24.86
N SER A 3 -7.03 11.24 -25.17
CA SER A 3 -6.55 12.63 -25.17
C SER A 3 -6.53 13.18 -23.74
N ILE A 4 -5.82 14.28 -23.53
CA ILE A 4 -5.77 14.93 -22.22
C ILE A 4 -7.17 15.35 -21.71
N ASN A 5 -8.10 15.67 -22.62
CA ASN A 5 -9.46 16.05 -22.27
C ASN A 5 -10.33 14.86 -21.83
N ASP A 6 -9.92 13.64 -22.13
CA ASP A 6 -10.61 12.41 -21.74
C ASP A 6 -10.18 11.95 -20.34
N LEU A 7 -9.08 12.50 -19.82
CA LEU A 7 -8.56 12.14 -18.50
C LEU A 7 -9.46 12.66 -17.37
N LYS A 8 -9.83 11.75 -16.50
CA LYS A 8 -10.64 12.04 -15.30
C LYS A 8 -9.91 11.53 -14.07
N PRO A 9 -10.19 12.07 -12.88
CA PRO A 9 -9.75 11.45 -11.64
C PRO A 9 -10.16 9.97 -11.60
N GLY A 10 -9.19 9.09 -11.34
CA GLY A 10 -9.36 7.64 -11.38
C GLY A 10 -8.91 6.97 -12.68
N SER A 11 -8.72 7.72 -13.79
CA SER A 11 -8.19 7.16 -15.04
C SER A 11 -6.81 6.53 -14.82
N LEU A 12 -6.57 5.38 -15.46
CA LEU A 12 -5.32 4.63 -15.42
C LEU A 12 -4.64 4.73 -16.78
N VAL A 13 -3.43 5.23 -16.82
CA VAL A 13 -2.70 5.51 -18.06
C VAL A 13 -1.24 5.12 -17.95
N ILE A 14 -0.63 4.81 -19.09
CA ILE A 14 0.81 4.58 -19.20
C ILE A 14 1.49 5.91 -19.53
N ILE A 15 2.46 6.30 -18.72
CA ILE A 15 3.31 7.48 -18.91
C ILE A 15 4.75 7.04 -18.71
N ASP A 16 5.62 7.30 -19.68
CA ASP A 16 7.03 6.90 -19.64
C ASP A 16 7.22 5.41 -19.30
N ASN A 17 6.43 4.53 -19.90
CA ASN A 17 6.40 3.07 -19.68
C ASN A 17 6.05 2.63 -18.24
N ALA A 18 5.42 3.51 -17.46
CA ALA A 18 4.95 3.17 -16.12
C ALA A 18 3.45 3.45 -15.98
N PRO A 19 2.72 2.64 -15.19
CA PRO A 19 1.30 2.85 -14.94
C PRO A 19 1.09 3.95 -13.89
N PHE A 20 0.23 4.91 -14.24
CA PHE A 20 -0.17 6.00 -13.35
C PHE A 20 -1.68 6.10 -13.22
N GLN A 21 -2.12 6.46 -12.03
CA GLN A 21 -3.49 6.88 -11.76
C GLN A 21 -3.57 8.40 -11.77
N ILE A 22 -4.53 8.94 -12.48
CA ILE A 22 -4.85 10.37 -12.44
C ILE A 22 -5.62 10.65 -11.15
N LEU A 23 -5.12 11.55 -10.31
CA LEU A 23 -5.76 11.98 -9.07
C LEU A 23 -6.56 13.25 -9.24
N GLU A 24 -5.98 14.24 -9.96
CA GLU A 24 -6.59 15.55 -10.19
C GLU A 24 -6.25 16.04 -11.60
N VAL A 25 -7.19 16.77 -12.22
CA VAL A 25 -7.00 17.44 -13.51
C VAL A 25 -7.44 18.88 -13.34
N ALA A 26 -6.50 19.82 -13.48
CA ALA A 26 -6.77 21.25 -13.40
C ALA A 26 -6.43 21.93 -14.73
N HIS A 27 -7.43 22.53 -15.37
CA HIS A 27 -7.22 23.30 -16.58
C HIS A 27 -6.70 24.70 -16.22
N GLN A 28 -5.47 25.02 -16.62
CA GLN A 28 -4.91 26.36 -16.47
C GLN A 28 -4.95 27.08 -17.81
N HIS A 29 -5.76 28.16 -17.89
CA HIS A 29 -5.70 29.10 -18.97
C HIS A 29 -4.57 30.10 -18.70
N ILE A 30 -3.43 29.94 -19.35
CA ILE A 30 -2.37 30.93 -19.33
C ILE A 30 -2.63 31.87 -20.49
N GLY A 31 -2.98 33.12 -20.18
CA GLY A 31 -3.20 34.17 -21.21
C GLY A 31 -1.99 34.28 -22.13
N ARG A 32 -2.20 34.41 -23.44
CA ARG A 32 -1.23 34.58 -24.54
C ARG A 32 -0.21 33.43 -24.80
N GLY A 33 -0.25 32.30 -24.15
CA GLY A 33 0.79 31.29 -24.31
C GLY A 33 0.33 29.83 -24.22
N GLY A 34 -0.75 29.45 -24.88
CA GLY A 34 -1.22 28.06 -24.95
C GLY A 34 -1.85 27.54 -23.64
N SER A 35 -2.86 26.70 -23.73
CA SER A 35 -3.44 26.02 -22.57
C SER A 35 -2.50 24.92 -22.09
N SER A 36 -2.18 24.86 -20.81
CA SER A 36 -1.56 23.70 -20.17
C SER A 36 -2.53 23.11 -19.17
N ILE A 37 -2.49 21.78 -19.03
CA ILE A 37 -3.33 21.08 -18.09
C ILE A 37 -2.43 20.52 -17.01
N GLN A 38 -2.58 21.02 -15.80
CA GLN A 38 -1.88 20.53 -14.64
C GLN A 38 -2.60 19.30 -14.10
N THR A 39 -1.87 18.21 -13.94
CA THR A 39 -2.40 16.97 -13.38
C THR A 39 -1.60 16.54 -12.17
N LYS A 40 -2.31 15.94 -11.22
CA LYS A 40 -1.70 15.21 -10.11
C LYS A 40 -1.84 13.73 -10.38
N ILE A 41 -0.74 13.03 -10.44
CA ILE A 41 -0.69 11.62 -10.83
C ILE A 41 -0.01 10.80 -9.75
N ARG A 42 -0.46 9.54 -9.56
CA ARG A 42 0.17 8.58 -8.65
C ARG A 42 0.75 7.44 -9.47
N ASN A 43 2.02 7.18 -9.31
CA ASN A 43 2.63 5.97 -9.84
C ASN A 43 2.07 4.75 -9.10
N ILE A 44 1.51 3.77 -9.83
CA ILE A 44 0.84 2.62 -9.22
C ILE A 44 1.84 1.64 -8.63
N LYS A 45 3.05 1.54 -9.22
CA LYS A 45 4.11 0.64 -8.71
C LYS A 45 4.75 1.15 -7.43
N THR A 46 5.04 2.46 -7.36
CA THR A 46 5.80 3.06 -6.24
C THR A 46 4.93 3.80 -5.23
N GLY A 47 3.67 4.08 -5.56
CA GLY A 47 2.77 4.92 -4.75
C GLY A 47 3.10 6.42 -4.79
N GLN A 48 4.20 6.83 -5.42
CA GLN A 48 4.66 8.20 -5.47
C GLN A 48 3.67 9.11 -6.19
N VAL A 49 3.36 10.24 -5.58
CA VAL A 49 2.49 11.27 -6.16
C VAL A 49 3.33 12.37 -6.77
N LEU A 50 3.05 12.70 -8.03
CA LEU A 50 3.74 13.71 -8.81
C LEU A 50 2.75 14.71 -9.41
N SER A 51 3.17 15.97 -9.55
CA SER A 51 2.45 16.96 -10.35
C SER A 51 3.12 17.08 -11.71
N ARG A 52 2.34 16.91 -12.78
CA ARG A 52 2.82 17.04 -14.18
C ARG A 52 1.91 17.96 -14.99
N ASN A 53 2.53 18.71 -15.88
CA ASN A 53 1.84 19.55 -16.87
C ASN A 53 1.88 18.85 -18.22
N PHE A 54 0.70 18.73 -18.85
CA PHE A 54 0.57 18.15 -20.17
C PHE A 54 0.06 19.19 -21.17
N LYS A 55 0.41 18.96 -22.43
CA LYS A 55 -0.08 19.79 -23.54
C LYS A 55 -1.39 19.21 -24.08
N PRO A 56 -2.26 20.02 -24.68
CA PRO A 56 -3.50 19.53 -25.29
C PRO A 56 -3.31 18.48 -26.39
N ALA A 57 -2.13 18.44 -27.01
CA ALA A 57 -1.78 17.47 -28.05
C ALA A 57 -1.27 16.13 -27.50
N ASP A 58 -0.98 16.02 -26.21
CA ASP A 58 -0.47 14.79 -25.61
C ASP A 58 -1.55 13.70 -25.62
N LYS A 59 -1.12 12.49 -25.93
CA LYS A 59 -1.97 11.30 -25.98
C LYS A 59 -1.43 10.27 -25.00
N PHE A 60 -2.34 9.55 -24.37
CA PHE A 60 -2.04 8.55 -23.35
C PHE A 60 -2.59 7.19 -23.77
N GLU A 61 -1.81 6.18 -23.50
CA GLU A 61 -2.28 4.80 -23.60
C GLU A 61 -3.02 4.45 -22.30
N GLU A 62 -4.20 3.86 -22.41
CA GLU A 62 -4.98 3.40 -21.27
C GLU A 62 -4.29 2.16 -20.67
N ALA A 63 -4.09 2.15 -19.37
CA ALA A 63 -3.56 1.00 -18.65
C ALA A 63 -4.72 0.08 -18.26
N ASP A 64 -4.78 -1.09 -18.87
CA ASP A 64 -5.74 -2.14 -18.49
C ASP A 64 -5.22 -2.86 -17.25
N ILE A 65 -5.71 -2.40 -16.07
CA ILE A 65 -5.31 -2.96 -14.78
C ILE A 65 -6.42 -3.83 -14.22
N GLU A 66 -6.13 -5.12 -14.16
CA GLU A 66 -6.99 -6.10 -13.53
C GLU A 66 -6.77 -6.15 -12.02
N LYS A 67 -7.87 -6.22 -11.27
CA LYS A 67 -7.87 -6.36 -9.81
C LYS A 67 -8.25 -7.79 -9.46
N ARG A 68 -7.31 -8.54 -8.90
CA ARG A 68 -7.54 -9.94 -8.50
C ARG A 68 -7.52 -10.04 -6.97
N PRO A 69 -8.62 -10.48 -6.32
CA PRO A 69 -8.62 -10.78 -4.90
C PRO A 69 -7.65 -11.93 -4.65
N THR A 70 -6.90 -11.83 -3.57
CA THR A 70 -5.78 -12.74 -3.31
C THR A 70 -5.62 -12.90 -1.80
N LYS A 71 -5.11 -14.06 -1.38
CA LYS A 71 -4.84 -14.37 0.01
C LYS A 71 -3.34 -14.56 0.24
N PHE A 72 -2.77 -13.84 1.19
CA PHE A 72 -1.39 -14.08 1.63
C PHE A 72 -1.31 -15.33 2.49
N ILE A 73 -0.32 -16.20 2.23
CA ILE A 73 -0.12 -17.46 2.93
C ILE A 73 1.03 -17.36 3.92
N TYR A 74 2.23 -17.14 3.42
CA TYR A 74 3.45 -17.07 4.22
C TYR A 74 4.57 -16.31 3.51
N PHE A 75 5.52 -15.88 4.30
CA PHE A 75 6.78 -15.33 3.85
C PHE A 75 7.85 -16.42 3.83
N HIS A 76 8.60 -16.50 2.74
CA HIS A 76 9.73 -17.39 2.59
C HIS A 76 11.02 -16.59 2.46
N PRO A 77 11.93 -16.64 3.46
CA PRO A 77 13.20 -15.95 3.35
C PRO A 77 14.06 -16.64 2.29
N VAL A 78 14.31 -15.97 1.18
CA VAL A 78 15.24 -16.46 0.16
C VAL A 78 16.65 -16.12 0.60
N ARG A 79 17.48 -17.12 0.83
CA ARG A 79 18.93 -16.96 1.07
C ARG A 79 19.61 -16.59 -0.27
N SER A 80 19.33 -15.44 -0.81
CA SER A 80 20.09 -14.86 -1.90
C SER A 80 21.27 -14.11 -1.30
N ARG A 81 22.50 -14.46 -1.70
CA ARG A 81 23.70 -13.64 -1.45
C ARG A 81 23.61 -12.40 -2.35
N ALA A 82 22.76 -11.45 -1.99
CA ALA A 82 22.85 -10.12 -2.55
C ALA A 82 24.01 -9.39 -1.87
N SER A 83 24.81 -8.68 -2.64
CA SER A 83 26.03 -7.98 -2.23
C SER A 83 25.83 -6.87 -1.19
N ASN A 84 24.62 -6.62 -0.75
CA ASN A 84 24.23 -5.57 0.21
C ASN A 84 23.46 -6.06 1.45
N GLY A 85 23.45 -7.37 1.72
CA GLY A 85 22.96 -7.91 3.01
C GLY A 85 21.44 -7.88 3.24
N ALA A 86 20.64 -7.39 2.29
CA ALA A 86 19.20 -7.41 2.39
C ALA A 86 18.67 -8.82 2.11
N SER A 87 17.97 -9.42 3.06
CA SER A 87 17.23 -10.66 2.86
C SER A 87 16.05 -10.39 1.94
N ARG A 88 16.23 -10.62 0.64
CA ARG A 88 15.09 -10.62 -0.28
C ARG A 88 14.24 -11.85 0.03
N GLY A 89 13.05 -11.62 0.54
CA GLY A 89 12.06 -12.67 0.78
C GLY A 89 11.08 -12.77 -0.37
N ALA A 90 10.55 -13.97 -0.57
CA ALA A 90 9.41 -14.19 -1.44
C ALA A 90 8.15 -14.32 -0.58
N TYR A 91 7.11 -13.61 -0.96
CA TYR A 91 5.82 -13.63 -0.30
C TYR A 91 4.87 -14.49 -1.12
N MET A 92 4.38 -15.57 -0.52
CA MET A 92 3.52 -16.53 -1.20
C MET A 92 2.06 -16.13 -1.07
N PHE A 93 1.38 -16.07 -2.22
CA PHE A 93 -0.03 -15.77 -2.33
C PHE A 93 -0.78 -16.89 -3.04
N GLN A 94 -2.10 -16.93 -2.83
CA GLN A 94 -2.98 -17.85 -3.53
C GLN A 94 -4.28 -17.16 -3.94
N ASP A 95 -4.90 -17.67 -5.01
CA ASP A 95 -6.26 -17.30 -5.37
C ASP A 95 -7.24 -17.86 -4.31
N PRO A 96 -8.10 -17.03 -3.70
CA PRO A 96 -9.10 -17.51 -2.74
C PRO A 96 -10.06 -18.56 -3.33
N LYS A 97 -10.31 -18.52 -4.64
CA LYS A 97 -11.22 -19.44 -5.34
C LYS A 97 -10.53 -20.72 -5.81
N ASP A 98 -9.22 -20.65 -6.06
CA ASP A 98 -8.39 -21.81 -6.45
C ASP A 98 -7.12 -21.88 -5.60
N PRO A 99 -7.12 -22.59 -4.47
CA PRO A 99 -5.96 -22.73 -3.60
C PRO A 99 -4.73 -23.40 -4.24
N LYS A 100 -4.89 -24.00 -5.43
CA LYS A 100 -3.77 -24.58 -6.20
C LYS A 100 -3.02 -23.51 -6.98
N ASN A 101 -3.72 -22.43 -7.34
CA ASN A 101 -3.12 -21.30 -8.05
C ASN A 101 -2.36 -20.43 -7.04
N ARG A 102 -1.06 -20.68 -6.91
CA ARG A 102 -0.15 -19.97 -6.02
C ARG A 102 0.89 -19.23 -6.84
N PHE A 103 1.26 -18.05 -6.38
CA PHE A 103 2.29 -17.24 -6.99
C PHE A 103 3.07 -16.45 -5.95
N GLU A 104 4.25 -16.01 -6.32
CA GLU A 104 5.15 -15.26 -5.46
C GLU A 104 5.16 -13.79 -5.86
N LEU A 105 5.20 -12.90 -4.87
CA LEU A 105 5.48 -11.49 -5.05
C LEU A 105 6.78 -11.14 -4.34
N SER A 106 7.57 -10.29 -4.99
CA SER A 106 8.78 -9.72 -4.39
C SER A 106 8.44 -8.59 -3.44
N GLU A 107 9.36 -8.29 -2.52
CA GLU A 107 9.25 -7.14 -1.63
C GLU A 107 9.16 -5.81 -2.39
N ASP A 108 9.78 -5.72 -3.57
CA ASP A 108 9.72 -4.53 -4.43
C ASP A 108 8.29 -4.21 -4.90
N ILE A 109 7.46 -5.25 -5.15
CA ILE A 109 6.05 -5.08 -5.54
C ILE A 109 5.18 -4.71 -4.34
N LEU A 110 5.49 -5.30 -3.18
CA LEU A 110 4.75 -5.06 -1.93
C LEU A 110 5.06 -3.69 -1.32
N GLY A 111 6.31 -3.24 -1.43
CA GLY A 111 6.77 -2.00 -0.82
C GLY A 111 6.43 -1.94 0.67
N ASP A 112 5.94 -0.79 1.13
CA ASP A 112 5.53 -0.57 2.52
C ASP A 112 4.39 -1.48 3.00
N SER A 113 3.65 -2.11 2.09
CA SER A 113 2.57 -3.02 2.42
C SER A 113 3.06 -4.32 3.06
N ALA A 114 4.31 -4.71 2.79
CA ALA A 114 4.90 -5.95 3.30
C ALA A 114 4.84 -6.07 4.83
N LYS A 115 5.06 -4.97 5.54
CA LYS A 115 5.03 -4.91 7.01
C LYS A 115 3.65 -5.17 7.64
N TRP A 116 2.57 -5.05 6.86
CA TRP A 116 1.20 -5.28 7.34
C TRP A 116 0.65 -6.66 6.97
N LEU A 117 1.46 -7.48 6.30
CA LEU A 117 1.03 -8.83 5.96
C LEU A 117 1.02 -9.73 7.18
N LYS A 118 -0.03 -10.52 7.29
CA LYS A 118 -0.14 -11.63 8.23
C LYS A 118 -0.79 -12.83 7.55
N PRO A 119 -0.51 -14.06 7.98
CA PRO A 119 -1.07 -15.26 7.36
C PRO A 119 -2.60 -15.18 7.24
N ASN A 120 -3.08 -15.61 6.08
CA ASN A 120 -4.51 -15.64 5.74
C ASN A 120 -5.19 -14.29 5.50
N ILE A 121 -4.46 -13.18 5.45
CA ILE A 121 -5.06 -11.91 5.08
C ILE A 121 -5.48 -11.90 3.61
N GLU A 122 -6.66 -11.37 3.35
CA GLU A 122 -7.16 -11.12 2.00
C GLU A 122 -6.79 -9.71 1.57
N LEU A 123 -6.32 -9.59 0.34
CA LEU A 123 -5.90 -8.33 -0.27
C LEU A 123 -6.18 -8.37 -1.78
N THR A 124 -6.01 -7.26 -2.46
CA THR A 124 -6.15 -7.20 -3.91
C THR A 124 -4.80 -6.98 -4.56
N VAL A 125 -4.43 -7.84 -5.51
CA VAL A 125 -3.25 -7.63 -6.35
C VAL A 125 -3.67 -6.96 -7.65
N LEU A 126 -2.91 -5.96 -8.07
CA LEU A 126 -3.07 -5.26 -9.33
C LEU A 126 -2.17 -5.91 -10.38
N PHE A 127 -2.76 -6.30 -11.49
CA PHE A 127 -2.07 -6.86 -12.65
C PHE A 127 -2.16 -5.92 -13.84
N LEU A 128 -1.06 -5.75 -14.55
CA LEU A 128 -0.98 -5.11 -15.85
C LEU A 128 -0.46 -6.15 -16.84
N GLU A 129 -1.23 -6.50 -17.89
CA GLU A 129 -0.85 -7.52 -18.86
C GLU A 129 -0.43 -8.85 -18.20
N ASP A 130 -1.21 -9.31 -17.20
CA ASP A 130 -0.93 -10.50 -16.38
C ASP A 130 0.31 -10.41 -15.47
N GLU A 131 1.06 -9.33 -15.48
CA GLU A 131 2.16 -9.08 -14.53
C GLU A 131 1.66 -8.38 -13.27
N PRO A 132 1.98 -8.89 -12.07
CA PRO A 132 1.62 -8.22 -10.82
C PRO A 132 2.49 -6.97 -10.63
N ILE A 133 1.85 -5.82 -10.43
CA ILE A 133 2.53 -4.52 -10.35
C ILE A 133 2.43 -3.84 -8.99
N SER A 134 1.41 -4.16 -8.20
CA SER A 134 1.18 -3.57 -6.88
C SER A 134 0.13 -4.34 -6.10
N VAL A 135 -0.01 -4.02 -4.81
CA VAL A 135 -1.02 -4.58 -3.93
C VAL A 135 -1.85 -3.50 -3.24
N ILE A 136 -3.10 -3.81 -2.96
CA ILE A 136 -4.01 -2.98 -2.16
C ILE A 136 -4.40 -3.79 -0.94
N LEU A 137 -3.98 -3.34 0.23
CA LEU A 137 -4.38 -3.89 1.51
C LEU A 137 -5.76 -3.36 1.94
N PRO A 138 -6.50 -4.09 2.78
CA PRO A 138 -7.58 -3.49 3.55
C PRO A 138 -7.07 -2.29 4.34
N ILE A 139 -7.83 -1.20 4.36
CA ILE A 139 -7.47 0.03 5.08
C ILE A 139 -7.28 -0.24 6.58
N LYS A 140 -8.02 -1.21 7.11
CA LYS A 140 -7.95 -1.60 8.53
C LYS A 140 -7.68 -3.08 8.64
N ILE A 141 -6.69 -3.43 9.46
CA ILE A 141 -6.33 -4.82 9.75
C ILE A 141 -6.22 -4.99 11.26
N ASP A 142 -6.77 -6.10 11.75
CA ASP A 142 -6.72 -6.45 13.17
C ASP A 142 -5.47 -7.28 13.44
N PHE A 143 -4.71 -6.90 14.46
CA PHE A 143 -3.49 -7.60 14.88
C PHE A 143 -3.53 -7.90 16.38
N LYS A 144 -3.01 -9.06 16.74
CA LYS A 144 -2.76 -9.40 18.13
C LYS A 144 -1.46 -8.73 18.60
N VAL A 145 -1.49 -8.14 19.78
CA VAL A 145 -0.31 -7.58 20.45
C VAL A 145 0.48 -8.70 21.11
N THR A 146 1.73 -8.89 20.71
CA THR A 146 2.62 -9.91 21.32
C THR A 146 3.44 -9.36 22.46
N GLU A 147 3.80 -8.07 22.40
CA GLU A 147 4.55 -7.40 23.47
C GLU A 147 4.03 -5.99 23.67
N ALA A 148 3.74 -5.65 24.90
CA ALA A 148 3.41 -4.29 25.32
C ALA A 148 3.98 -4.05 26.73
N PRO A 149 4.99 -3.20 26.90
CA PRO A 149 5.50 -2.86 28.20
C PRO A 149 4.42 -2.22 29.07
N PRO A 150 4.47 -2.38 30.41
CA PRO A 150 3.50 -1.75 31.30
C PRO A 150 3.50 -0.23 31.11
N GLY A 151 2.30 0.36 31.00
CA GLY A 151 2.15 1.80 30.90
C GLY A 151 2.55 2.46 32.23
N ILE A 152 3.68 3.15 32.26
CA ILE A 152 4.09 3.95 33.43
C ILE A 152 3.37 5.29 33.34
N GLN A 153 2.42 5.53 34.23
CA GLN A 153 1.76 6.83 34.39
C GLN A 153 2.74 7.82 35.06
N GLY A 154 3.62 8.41 34.24
CA GLY A 154 4.65 9.34 34.73
C GLY A 154 4.41 10.83 34.45
N ASP A 155 3.49 11.18 33.55
CA ASP A 155 3.24 12.58 33.22
C ASP A 155 1.75 12.84 32.92
N ARG A 156 1.16 13.79 33.64
CA ARG A 156 -0.29 14.04 33.68
C ARG A 156 -0.81 14.95 32.56
N SER A 157 -0.02 15.24 31.53
CA SER A 157 -0.37 16.29 30.56
C SER A 157 -0.58 15.85 29.10
N SER A 158 -0.37 14.59 28.77
CA SER A 158 -0.69 14.08 27.42
C SER A 158 -1.30 12.69 27.50
N ALA A 159 -2.22 12.37 26.62
CA ALA A 159 -2.67 11.01 26.38
C ALA A 159 -1.46 10.17 25.97
N GLY A 160 -0.78 9.56 26.96
CA GLY A 160 0.48 8.86 26.77
C GLY A 160 0.31 7.70 25.80
N THR A 161 1.29 7.54 24.93
CA THR A 161 1.41 6.37 24.06
C THR A 161 2.60 5.52 24.51
N LYS A 162 2.59 4.26 24.15
CA LYS A 162 3.69 3.32 24.33
C LYS A 162 3.91 2.50 23.08
N VAL A 163 5.09 1.93 22.96
CA VAL A 163 5.44 1.02 21.87
C VAL A 163 4.85 -0.35 22.15
N ALA A 164 4.23 -0.96 21.13
CA ALA A 164 3.77 -2.33 21.18
C ALA A 164 4.27 -3.09 19.93
N THR A 165 4.55 -4.38 20.09
CA THR A 165 4.92 -5.30 19.01
C THR A 165 3.70 -6.13 18.64
N LEU A 166 3.42 -6.22 17.36
CA LEU A 166 2.32 -7.00 16.79
C LEU A 166 2.76 -8.43 16.45
N GLU A 167 1.79 -9.33 16.23
CA GLU A 167 2.01 -10.75 15.89
C GLU A 167 2.87 -10.99 14.64
N ASN A 168 2.94 -10.01 13.75
CA ASN A 168 3.79 -10.03 12.54
C ASN A 168 5.16 -9.36 12.74
N GLY A 169 5.50 -8.98 13.97
CA GLY A 169 6.77 -8.32 14.32
C GLY A 169 6.80 -6.81 14.08
N THR A 170 5.71 -6.21 13.56
CA THR A 170 5.64 -4.76 13.33
C THR A 170 5.50 -4.02 14.66
N ILE A 171 6.23 -2.92 14.78
CA ILE A 171 6.22 -2.06 15.97
C ILE A 171 5.32 -0.85 15.70
N VAL A 172 4.39 -0.59 16.62
CA VAL A 172 3.41 0.52 16.51
C VAL A 172 3.29 1.30 17.81
N GLN A 173 2.85 2.55 17.71
CA GLN A 173 2.50 3.37 18.87
C GLN A 173 1.04 3.13 19.25
N VAL A 174 0.79 2.80 20.53
CA VAL A 174 -0.55 2.50 21.05
C VAL A 174 -0.80 3.27 22.34
N PRO A 175 -2.07 3.51 22.72
CA PRO A 175 -2.42 4.07 24.03
C PRO A 175 -1.92 3.21 25.19
N LEU A 176 -1.64 3.83 26.34
CA LEU A 176 -1.09 3.16 27.53
C LEU A 176 -1.93 1.99 28.06
N PHE A 177 -3.25 1.99 27.82
CA PHE A 177 -4.18 0.96 28.28
C PHE A 177 -4.17 -0.33 27.45
N ILE A 178 -3.45 -0.36 26.32
CA ILE A 178 -3.30 -1.57 25.50
C ILE A 178 -2.32 -2.50 26.19
N ASN A 179 -2.67 -3.77 26.31
CA ASN A 179 -1.87 -4.81 26.95
C ASN A 179 -1.45 -5.89 25.94
N GLN A 180 -0.52 -6.72 26.37
CA GLN A 180 -0.19 -7.95 25.67
C GLN A 180 -1.46 -8.81 25.53
N ASP A 181 -1.57 -9.52 24.42
CA ASP A 181 -2.69 -10.36 24.00
C ASP A 181 -3.97 -9.61 23.59
N ASP A 182 -4.06 -8.28 23.77
CA ASP A 182 -5.15 -7.50 23.19
C ASP A 182 -5.12 -7.60 21.65
N VAL A 183 -6.31 -7.57 21.01
CA VAL A 183 -6.43 -7.43 19.55
C VAL A 183 -6.73 -5.97 19.22
N ILE A 184 -5.87 -5.36 18.43
CA ILE A 184 -5.99 -3.97 18.03
C ILE A 184 -6.14 -3.83 16.52
N ARG A 185 -6.81 -2.80 16.10
CA ARG A 185 -7.00 -2.43 14.70
C ARG A 185 -6.05 -1.33 14.31
N ILE A 186 -5.32 -1.55 13.23
CA ILE A 186 -4.35 -0.61 12.66
C ILE A 186 -4.87 -0.10 11.32
N ASN A 187 -4.74 1.20 11.09
CA ASN A 187 -4.90 1.77 9.76
C ASN A 187 -3.62 1.51 8.96
N THR A 188 -3.70 0.77 7.88
CA THR A 188 -2.55 0.35 7.06
C THR A 188 -1.97 1.48 6.22
N GLU A 189 -2.73 2.53 5.95
CA GLU A 189 -2.27 3.69 5.17
C GLU A 189 -1.43 4.64 6.03
N THR A 190 -1.86 4.89 7.28
CA THR A 190 -1.15 5.80 8.19
C THR A 190 -0.19 5.07 9.13
N GLY A 191 -0.38 3.78 9.33
CA GLY A 191 0.38 2.97 10.30
C GLY A 191 -0.04 3.21 11.74
N GLU A 192 -1.16 3.87 11.98
CA GLU A 192 -1.60 4.28 13.30
C GLU A 192 -2.63 3.33 13.91
N TYR A 193 -2.62 3.26 15.24
CA TYR A 193 -3.66 2.62 16.03
C TYR A 193 -5.02 3.28 15.78
N ALA A 194 -6.02 2.50 15.44
CA ALA A 194 -7.39 2.96 15.26
C ALA A 194 -8.26 2.69 16.50
N GLU A 195 -8.33 1.43 16.91
CA GLU A 195 -9.18 1.00 18.04
C GLU A 195 -8.74 -0.35 18.60
N ARG A 196 -9.15 -0.64 19.84
CA ARG A 196 -9.04 -1.99 20.41
C ARG A 196 -10.28 -2.78 20.04
N VAL A 197 -10.10 -3.92 19.37
CA VAL A 197 -11.17 -4.82 18.92
C VAL A 197 -11.54 -5.79 20.02
N GLU A 198 -10.55 -6.38 20.68
CA GLU A 198 -10.75 -7.37 21.73
C GLU A 198 -9.76 -7.12 22.86
N LYS A 199 -10.23 -7.31 24.08
CA LYS A 199 -9.42 -7.25 25.29
C LYS A 199 -9.04 -8.68 25.71
N ALA A 200 -7.76 -8.89 26.03
CA ALA A 200 -7.25 -10.15 26.59
C ALA A 200 -7.90 -10.50 27.94
#